data_eb01ee9e7678bb2e3b255d6e8fe8bb4c
#
_entry.id   eb01ee9e7678bb2e3b255d6e8fe8bb4c
#
_cell.length_a   1.000
_cell.length_b   1.000
_cell.length_c   1.000
_cell.angle_alpha   90.00
_cell.angle_beta   90.00
_cell.angle_gamma   90.00
#
_symmetry.space_group_name_H-M   'P 1'
#
loop_
_entity.id
_entity.type
_entity.pdbx_description
1 polymer ?
#
loop_
_entity_poly.entity_id
_entity_poly.type
_entity_poly.pdbx_seq_one_letter_code
_entity_poly.pdbx_strand_id
1 'polypeptide(L)'
;MNILLAGGSCSLINSMILKLRKEGHRVCLLTGDKYRHNKYERVFEKYEFSYDCENLNDILESVNADVTILMGAFDTNYRWDGEEREIVLFISHLVNILVAYSVKNKKRLIFLSSDEIYNGNYTKDIKEEEPFSGVGIRADALSQAEEICDNFRINRSLDIITLRLDHLYNIPKERKDVNNICADMCLNCMCDGHIKAKTDHTFSLLYENDAVEYIYQFVKTS
;
A
#
# COMPACT_ATOMS: atom_id res chain seq x y z
N MET A 1 20.60 -0.23 3.33
CA MET A 1 19.93 -1.09 2.33
C MET A 1 19.34 -0.23 1.23
N ASN A 2 19.17 -0.80 0.05
CA ASN A 2 18.38 -0.21 -1.03
C ASN A 2 16.93 -0.67 -0.86
N ILE A 3 16.01 0.27 -0.76
CA ILE A 3 14.58 -0.04 -0.56
C ILE A 3 13.79 0.57 -1.70
N LEU A 4 12.98 -0.25 -2.36
CA LEU A 4 12.05 0.18 -3.38
C LEU A 4 10.65 0.30 -2.78
N LEU A 5 10.08 1.49 -2.82
CA LEU A 5 8.67 1.71 -2.58
C LEU A 5 7.95 1.68 -3.92
N ALA A 6 7.02 0.76 -4.12
CA ALA A 6 6.28 0.61 -5.36
C ALA A 6 4.78 0.83 -5.10
N GLY A 7 4.20 1.79 -5.80
CA GLY A 7 2.78 2.08 -5.68
C GLY A 7 2.41 3.54 -5.83
N GLY A 8 1.17 3.84 -5.53
CA GLY A 8 0.57 5.15 -5.72
C GLY A 8 0.96 6.22 -4.72
N SER A 9 0.22 7.30 -4.74
CA SER A 9 0.45 8.47 -3.91
C SER A 9 -0.47 8.48 -2.70
N CYS A 10 -0.02 7.99 -1.57
CA CYS A 10 -0.74 8.12 -0.31
C CYS A 10 0.12 8.81 0.76
N SER A 11 -0.50 9.23 1.86
CA SER A 11 0.23 9.83 2.98
C SER A 11 1.27 8.88 3.57
N LEU A 12 0.93 7.60 3.64
CA LEU A 12 1.79 6.54 4.14
C LEU A 12 3.14 6.48 3.40
N ILE A 13 3.15 6.69 2.07
CA ILE A 13 4.41 6.71 1.28
C ILE A 13 5.35 7.80 1.80
N ASN A 14 4.84 9.00 2.04
CA ASN A 14 5.65 10.10 2.55
C ASN A 14 6.24 9.78 3.92
N SER A 15 5.42 9.23 4.80
CA SER A 15 5.82 8.84 6.15
C SER A 15 6.84 7.71 6.12
N MET A 16 6.68 6.72 5.22
CA MET A 16 7.67 5.67 4.98
C MET A 16 8.98 6.21 4.44
N ILE A 17 8.97 7.10 3.44
CA ILE A 17 10.18 7.73 2.90
C ILE A 17 10.95 8.44 4.01
N LEU A 18 10.25 9.22 4.83
CA LEU A 18 10.87 9.96 5.94
C LEU A 18 11.50 9.01 6.96
N LYS A 19 10.78 7.97 7.36
CA LYS A 19 11.27 6.94 8.29
C LYS A 19 12.50 6.24 7.74
N LEU A 20 12.42 5.67 6.56
CA LEU A 20 13.49 4.89 5.95
C LEU A 20 14.77 5.72 5.75
N ARG A 21 14.62 6.97 5.33
CA ARG A 21 15.78 7.88 5.19
C ARG A 21 16.39 8.25 6.53
N LYS A 22 15.58 8.49 7.55
CA LYS A 22 16.06 8.76 8.92
C LYS A 22 16.90 7.60 9.43
N GLU A 23 16.55 6.37 9.05
CA GLU A 23 17.26 5.15 9.41
C GLU A 23 18.48 4.85 8.48
N GLY A 24 18.80 5.75 7.56
CA GLY A 24 19.99 5.66 6.70
C GLY A 24 19.84 4.75 5.48
N HIS A 25 18.62 4.45 5.03
CA HIS A 25 18.37 3.65 3.82
C HIS A 25 18.37 4.51 2.55
N ARG A 26 18.80 3.91 1.44
CA ARG A 26 18.58 4.46 0.11
C ARG A 26 17.16 4.09 -0.32
N VAL A 27 16.33 5.08 -0.59
CA VAL A 27 14.92 4.89 -0.94
C VAL A 27 14.69 5.28 -2.37
N CYS A 28 14.23 4.34 -3.19
CA CYS A 28 13.76 4.56 -4.55
C CYS A 28 12.24 4.46 -4.58
N LEU A 29 11.61 5.26 -5.42
CA LEU A 29 10.15 5.28 -5.58
C LEU A 29 9.77 4.91 -7.00
N LEU A 30 8.90 3.92 -7.16
CA LEU A 30 8.28 3.54 -8.42
C LEU A 30 6.83 4.00 -8.43
N THR A 31 6.46 4.86 -9.38
CA THR A 31 5.12 5.46 -9.48
C THR A 31 4.55 5.29 -10.87
N GLY A 32 3.22 5.29 -11.00
CA GLY A 32 2.56 5.30 -12.30
C GLY A 32 2.53 6.69 -12.95
N ASP A 33 2.50 6.73 -14.28
CA ASP A 33 2.53 7.96 -15.09
C ASP A 33 1.42 8.96 -14.76
N LYS A 34 0.21 8.47 -14.46
CA LYS A 34 -0.96 9.32 -14.18
C LYS A 34 -0.81 10.14 -12.89
N TYR A 35 0.16 9.80 -12.04
CA TYR A 35 0.30 10.37 -10.70
C TYR A 35 1.66 11.03 -10.50
N ARG A 36 2.00 11.97 -11.38
CA ARG A 36 3.19 12.81 -11.25
C ARG A 36 3.08 13.70 -10.01
N HIS A 37 3.51 13.18 -8.87
CA HIS A 37 3.59 14.00 -7.68
C HIS A 37 4.99 14.59 -7.53
N ASN A 38 5.10 15.89 -7.77
CA ASN A 38 6.28 16.68 -7.43
C ASN A 38 6.54 16.74 -5.91
N LYS A 39 5.69 16.08 -5.12
CA LYS A 39 5.74 16.11 -3.66
C LYS A 39 6.83 15.21 -3.03
N TYR A 40 7.40 14.28 -3.80
CA TYR A 40 8.37 13.31 -3.26
C TYR A 40 9.81 13.73 -3.56
N GLU A 41 10.19 14.94 -3.15
CA GLU A 41 11.56 15.47 -3.36
C GLU A 41 12.64 14.75 -2.55
N ARG A 42 12.24 13.91 -1.59
CA ARG A 42 13.16 13.31 -0.62
C ARG A 42 13.57 11.86 -0.93
N VAL A 43 13.20 11.34 -2.07
CA VAL A 43 13.67 10.02 -2.52
C VAL A 43 15.01 10.13 -3.24
N PHE A 44 15.78 9.04 -3.22
CA PHE A 44 17.06 8.99 -3.91
C PHE A 44 16.88 9.03 -5.44
N GLU A 45 15.98 8.18 -5.94
CA GLU A 45 15.60 8.11 -7.33
C GLU A 45 14.10 7.87 -7.45
N LYS A 46 13.53 8.43 -8.50
CA LYS A 46 12.12 8.29 -8.83
C LYS A 46 12.00 7.72 -10.22
N TYR A 47 11.29 6.62 -10.33
CA TYR A 47 11.00 5.94 -11.57
C TYR A 47 9.52 6.06 -11.89
N GLU A 48 9.23 6.30 -13.18
CA GLU A 48 7.87 6.28 -13.70
C GLU A 48 7.70 5.03 -14.54
N PHE A 49 6.57 4.35 -14.41
CA PHE A 49 6.21 3.25 -15.29
C PHE A 49 4.80 3.44 -15.82
N SER A 50 4.60 3.01 -17.06
CA SER A 50 3.28 2.94 -17.68
C SER A 50 2.62 1.60 -17.42
N TYR A 51 1.32 1.51 -17.70
CA TYR A 51 0.58 0.23 -17.60
C TYR A 51 1.16 -0.88 -18.48
N ASP A 52 1.83 -0.53 -19.57
CA ASP A 52 2.44 -1.50 -20.48
C ASP A 52 3.67 -2.19 -19.87
N CYS A 53 4.19 -1.64 -18.78
CA CYS A 53 5.27 -2.22 -17.96
C CYS A 53 6.53 -2.63 -18.75
N GLU A 54 6.71 -2.14 -19.97
CA GLU A 54 7.82 -2.56 -20.85
C GLU A 54 9.19 -2.32 -20.22
N ASN A 55 9.33 -1.22 -19.47
CA ASN A 55 10.59 -0.83 -18.84
C ASN A 55 10.71 -1.27 -17.36
N LEU A 56 9.71 -1.94 -16.81
CA LEU A 56 9.67 -2.21 -15.37
C LEU A 56 10.77 -3.18 -14.93
N ASN A 57 11.06 -4.22 -15.73
CA ASN A 57 12.13 -5.15 -15.42
C ASN A 57 13.51 -4.46 -15.39
N ASP A 58 13.77 -3.57 -16.34
CA ASP A 58 15.02 -2.81 -16.39
C ASP A 58 15.17 -1.88 -15.18
N ILE A 59 14.07 -1.24 -14.78
CA ILE A 59 14.02 -0.42 -13.57
C ILE A 59 14.33 -1.26 -12.32
N LEU A 60 13.66 -2.40 -12.15
CA LEU A 60 13.86 -3.28 -11.01
C LEU A 60 15.30 -3.81 -10.93
N GLU A 61 15.90 -4.14 -12.07
CA GLU A 61 17.31 -4.56 -12.14
C GLU A 61 18.25 -3.41 -11.80
N SER A 62 17.99 -2.20 -12.26
CA SER A 62 18.84 -1.03 -11.98
C SER A 62 18.80 -0.60 -10.52
N VAL A 63 17.63 -0.65 -9.88
CA VAL A 63 17.47 -0.34 -8.45
C VAL A 63 18.18 -1.38 -7.58
N ASN A 64 18.13 -2.63 -7.97
CA ASN A 64 18.68 -3.76 -7.20
C ASN A 64 18.31 -3.67 -5.70
N ALA A 65 17.00 -3.57 -5.44
CA ALA A 65 16.50 -3.38 -4.08
C ALA A 65 16.80 -4.57 -3.17
N ASP A 66 17.13 -4.33 -1.91
CA ASP A 66 17.23 -5.36 -0.87
C ASP A 66 15.84 -5.73 -0.35
N VAL A 67 14.96 -4.74 -0.26
CA VAL A 67 13.56 -4.89 0.14
C VAL A 67 12.69 -4.09 -0.82
N THR A 68 11.60 -4.69 -1.27
CA THR A 68 10.56 -4.01 -2.04
C THR A 68 9.28 -3.96 -1.20
N ILE A 69 8.74 -2.76 -1.02
CA ILE A 69 7.46 -2.55 -0.34
C ILE A 69 6.43 -2.16 -1.40
N LEU A 70 5.48 -3.05 -1.65
CA LEU A 70 4.39 -2.81 -2.59
C LEU A 70 3.24 -2.11 -1.87
N MET A 71 3.04 -0.83 -2.20
CA MET A 71 2.05 0.05 -1.58
C MET A 71 0.90 0.43 -2.52
N GLY A 72 0.95 -0.01 -3.77
CA GLY A 72 0.01 0.41 -4.81
C GLY A 72 -1.44 0.01 -4.58
N ALA A 73 -1.65 -1.11 -3.91
CA ALA A 73 -2.97 -1.60 -3.58
C ALA A 73 -3.65 -0.80 -2.46
N PHE A 74 -2.90 -0.02 -1.70
CA PHE A 74 -3.39 0.66 -0.50
C PHE A 74 -3.76 2.13 -0.70
N ASP A 75 -3.71 2.63 -1.92
CA ASP A 75 -4.00 4.03 -2.19
C ASP A 75 -5.49 4.31 -2.36
N THR A 76 -6.12 4.84 -1.30
CA THR A 76 -7.52 5.28 -1.32
C THR A 76 -7.75 6.54 -2.15
N ASN A 77 -6.69 7.29 -2.48
CA ASN A 77 -6.74 8.49 -3.30
C ASN A 77 -6.60 8.20 -4.80
N TYR A 78 -6.50 6.96 -5.15
CA TYR A 78 -6.57 6.53 -6.53
C TYR A 78 -7.98 6.87 -7.06
N ARG A 79 -8.11 8.06 -7.57
CA ARG A 79 -9.23 8.40 -8.43
C ARG A 79 -9.01 7.74 -9.79
N TRP A 80 -9.30 6.49 -9.82
CA TRP A 80 -9.44 5.75 -11.04
C TRP A 80 -10.80 6.20 -11.60
N ASP A 81 -10.80 7.20 -12.44
CA ASP A 81 -11.98 7.88 -12.98
C ASP A 81 -12.96 6.91 -13.69
N GLY A 82 -13.52 5.96 -12.93
CA GLY A 82 -14.46 4.95 -13.40
C GLY A 82 -13.83 3.71 -14.05
N GLU A 83 -12.51 3.60 -14.08
CA GLU A 83 -11.82 2.47 -14.70
C GLU A 83 -11.36 1.43 -13.65
N GLU A 84 -12.32 0.85 -12.94
CA GLU A 84 -12.08 -0.20 -11.94
C GLU A 84 -11.23 -1.36 -12.49
N ARG A 85 -11.40 -1.66 -13.77
CA ARG A 85 -10.58 -2.66 -14.48
C ARG A 85 -9.07 -2.35 -14.44
N GLU A 86 -8.69 -1.09 -14.51
CA GLU A 86 -7.29 -0.69 -14.45
C GLU A 86 -6.67 -0.99 -13.09
N ILE A 87 -7.44 -0.87 -12.00
CA ILE A 87 -6.96 -1.21 -10.65
C ILE A 87 -6.54 -2.69 -10.59
N VAL A 88 -7.44 -3.56 -11.03
CA VAL A 88 -7.18 -5.01 -11.03
C VAL A 88 -5.97 -5.34 -11.88
N LEU A 89 -5.90 -4.81 -13.09
CA LEU A 89 -4.78 -5.06 -14.00
C LEU A 89 -3.47 -4.54 -13.42
N PHE A 90 -3.45 -3.32 -12.89
CA PHE A 90 -2.28 -2.70 -12.31
C PHE A 90 -1.73 -3.53 -11.13
N ILE A 91 -2.60 -3.88 -10.17
CA ILE A 91 -2.21 -4.67 -9.00
C ILE A 91 -1.68 -6.04 -9.42
N SER A 92 -2.42 -6.73 -10.30
CA SER A 92 -2.03 -8.06 -10.76
C SER A 92 -0.69 -8.03 -11.50
N HIS A 93 -0.48 -7.08 -12.40
CA HIS A 93 0.77 -6.93 -13.13
C HIS A 93 1.93 -6.59 -12.22
N LEU A 94 1.75 -5.60 -11.33
CA LEU A 94 2.80 -5.16 -10.44
C LEU A 94 3.22 -6.28 -9.47
N VAL A 95 2.27 -6.98 -8.87
CA VAL A 95 2.56 -8.11 -8.00
C VAL A 95 3.30 -9.20 -8.74
N ASN A 96 2.84 -9.60 -9.94
CA ASN A 96 3.49 -10.63 -10.73
C ASN A 96 4.95 -10.27 -11.05
N ILE A 97 5.22 -9.05 -11.45
CA ILE A 97 6.57 -8.62 -11.80
C ILE A 97 7.47 -8.51 -10.56
N LEU A 98 6.96 -7.92 -9.48
CA LEU A 98 7.74 -7.80 -8.25
C LEU A 98 8.01 -9.15 -7.61
N VAL A 99 7.05 -10.07 -7.67
CA VAL A 99 7.26 -11.44 -7.22
C VAL A 99 8.29 -12.14 -8.12
N ALA A 100 8.19 -12.02 -9.45
CA ALA A 100 9.17 -12.58 -10.37
C ALA A 100 10.58 -12.04 -10.11
N TYR A 101 10.71 -10.73 -9.85
CA TYR A 101 11.96 -10.11 -9.46
C TYR A 101 12.50 -10.66 -8.13
N SER A 102 11.64 -10.81 -7.13
CA SER A 102 12.01 -11.37 -5.83
C SER A 102 12.50 -12.83 -5.97
N VAL A 103 11.86 -13.62 -6.85
CA VAL A 103 12.32 -14.99 -7.18
C VAL A 103 13.74 -14.98 -7.72
N LYS A 104 13.99 -14.15 -8.74
CA LYS A 104 15.28 -14.05 -9.42
C LYS A 104 16.40 -13.63 -8.46
N ASN A 105 16.13 -12.66 -7.61
CA ASN A 105 17.11 -12.03 -6.75
C ASN A 105 17.06 -12.48 -5.29
N LYS A 106 16.11 -13.34 -4.91
CA LYS A 106 15.87 -13.82 -3.53
C LYS A 106 15.81 -12.66 -2.52
N LYS A 107 15.14 -11.58 -2.89
CA LYS A 107 14.99 -10.38 -2.06
C LYS A 107 13.62 -10.40 -1.38
N ARG A 108 13.51 -9.63 -0.31
CA ARG A 108 12.25 -9.52 0.44
C ARG A 108 11.22 -8.68 -0.30
N LEU A 109 9.99 -9.16 -0.35
CA LEU A 109 8.80 -8.42 -0.75
C LEU A 109 7.87 -8.25 0.43
N ILE A 110 7.51 -7.01 0.75
CA ILE A 110 6.46 -6.67 1.71
C ILE A 110 5.27 -6.16 0.90
N PHE A 111 4.16 -6.89 0.94
CA PHE A 111 2.92 -6.50 0.30
C PHE A 111 1.97 -5.90 1.32
N LEU A 112 1.54 -4.65 1.10
CA LEU A 112 0.55 -4.00 1.94
C LEU A 112 -0.84 -4.26 1.37
N SER A 113 -1.58 -5.08 2.07
CA SER A 113 -2.98 -5.39 1.84
C SER A 113 -3.87 -4.59 2.80
N SER A 114 -5.16 -4.88 2.83
CA SER A 114 -6.15 -4.17 3.64
C SER A 114 -7.14 -5.14 4.28
N ASP A 115 -7.77 -4.71 5.36
CA ASP A 115 -8.91 -5.35 6.00
C ASP A 115 -10.16 -5.43 5.09
N GLU A 116 -10.19 -4.67 3.99
CA GLU A 116 -11.27 -4.71 2.99
C GLU A 116 -11.53 -6.12 2.43
N ILE A 117 -10.54 -7.01 2.48
CA ILE A 117 -10.71 -8.42 2.07
C ILE A 117 -11.71 -9.20 2.93
N TYR A 118 -12.07 -8.67 4.10
CA TYR A 118 -13.01 -9.29 5.04
C TYR A 118 -14.42 -8.67 5.04
N ASN A 119 -14.67 -7.69 4.18
CA ASN A 119 -15.98 -7.08 3.96
C ASN A 119 -16.54 -6.19 5.09
N GLY A 120 -15.75 -5.74 6.05
CA GLY A 120 -16.12 -4.63 6.95
C GLY A 120 -17.34 -4.82 7.88
N ASN A 121 -18.07 -5.93 7.81
CA ASN A 121 -19.25 -6.18 8.62
C ASN A 121 -18.88 -7.02 9.85
N TYR A 122 -18.09 -6.42 10.72
CA TYR A 122 -17.48 -7.11 11.85
C TYR A 122 -18.44 -7.14 13.04
N THR A 123 -19.12 -8.26 13.22
CA THR A 123 -19.89 -8.55 14.44
C THR A 123 -19.04 -9.20 15.53
N LYS A 124 -17.79 -9.56 15.22
CA LYS A 124 -16.82 -10.22 16.11
C LYS A 124 -15.39 -9.85 15.67
N ASP A 125 -14.43 -10.11 16.51
CA ASP A 125 -13.01 -10.02 16.15
C ASP A 125 -12.70 -10.99 14.99
N ILE A 126 -12.08 -10.47 13.93
CA ILE A 126 -11.70 -11.23 12.77
C ILE A 126 -10.26 -11.74 12.95
N LYS A 127 -10.05 -12.99 12.60
CA LYS A 127 -8.73 -13.62 12.60
C LYS A 127 -8.13 -13.63 11.21
N GLU A 128 -6.82 -13.68 11.12
CA GLU A 128 -6.07 -13.69 9.86
C GLU A 128 -6.41 -14.91 8.97
N GLU A 129 -6.85 -16.01 9.57
CA GLU A 129 -7.23 -17.25 8.88
C GLU A 129 -8.67 -17.25 8.35
N GLU A 130 -9.46 -16.22 8.68
CA GLU A 130 -10.84 -16.13 8.15
C GLU A 130 -10.82 -16.04 6.62
N PRO A 131 -11.78 -16.67 5.96
CA PRO A 131 -11.83 -16.65 4.50
C PRO A 131 -12.10 -15.25 3.97
N PHE A 132 -11.55 -14.96 2.79
CA PHE A 132 -11.84 -13.72 2.09
C PHE A 132 -13.34 -13.61 1.79
N SER A 133 -13.94 -12.53 2.21
CA SER A 133 -15.36 -12.25 2.06
C SER A 133 -15.63 -10.81 1.63
N GLY A 134 -14.58 -10.09 1.26
CA GLY A 134 -14.66 -8.73 0.77
C GLY A 134 -15.54 -8.63 -0.49
N VAL A 135 -16.24 -7.52 -0.62
CA VAL A 135 -17.12 -7.24 -1.77
C VAL A 135 -16.64 -5.99 -2.48
N GLY A 136 -16.49 -6.12 -3.78
CA GLY A 136 -16.06 -5.03 -4.65
C GLY A 136 -14.71 -5.27 -5.29
N ILE A 137 -14.49 -4.58 -6.38
CA ILE A 137 -13.32 -4.79 -7.26
C ILE A 137 -11.99 -4.66 -6.50
N ARG A 138 -11.93 -3.76 -5.55
CA ARG A 138 -10.72 -3.54 -4.77
C ARG A 138 -10.44 -4.69 -3.82
N ALA A 139 -11.46 -5.20 -3.12
CA ALA A 139 -11.33 -6.37 -2.28
C ALA A 139 -10.94 -7.61 -3.10
N ASP A 140 -11.55 -7.78 -4.27
CA ASP A 140 -11.22 -8.87 -5.21
C ASP A 140 -9.77 -8.77 -5.69
N ALA A 141 -9.31 -7.57 -6.05
CA ALA A 141 -7.93 -7.36 -6.49
C ALA A 141 -6.92 -7.65 -5.38
N LEU A 142 -7.18 -7.21 -4.15
CA LEU A 142 -6.34 -7.48 -3.00
C LEU A 142 -6.28 -8.97 -2.67
N SER A 143 -7.42 -9.65 -2.68
CA SER A 143 -7.50 -11.09 -2.42
C SER A 143 -6.69 -11.88 -3.46
N GLN A 144 -6.82 -11.56 -4.74
CA GLN A 144 -6.02 -12.18 -5.80
C GLN A 144 -4.52 -11.90 -5.63
N ALA A 145 -4.15 -10.68 -5.26
CA ALA A 145 -2.76 -10.33 -5.03
C ALA A 145 -2.15 -11.10 -3.84
N GLU A 146 -2.91 -11.28 -2.75
CA GLU A 146 -2.49 -12.09 -1.61
C GLU A 146 -2.33 -13.57 -1.99
N GLU A 147 -3.28 -14.14 -2.72
CA GLU A 147 -3.18 -15.52 -3.20
C GLU A 147 -1.93 -15.75 -4.05
N ILE A 148 -1.61 -14.80 -4.94
CA ILE A 148 -0.38 -14.87 -5.75
C ILE A 148 0.84 -14.84 -4.83
N CYS A 149 0.91 -13.91 -3.89
CA CYS A 149 2.01 -13.81 -2.93
C CYS A 149 2.17 -15.11 -2.12
N ASP A 150 1.09 -15.66 -1.60
CA ASP A 150 1.10 -16.91 -0.84
C ASP A 150 1.54 -18.12 -1.67
N ASN A 151 1.07 -18.23 -2.90
CA ASN A 151 1.51 -19.29 -3.81
C ASN A 151 3.02 -19.26 -4.04
N PHE A 152 3.60 -18.08 -4.23
CA PHE A 152 5.04 -17.95 -4.40
C PHE A 152 5.80 -18.17 -3.09
N ARG A 153 5.30 -17.68 -1.97
CA ARG A 153 5.88 -17.90 -0.64
C ARG A 153 5.96 -19.40 -0.31
N ILE A 154 4.88 -20.13 -0.52
CA ILE A 154 4.79 -21.55 -0.19
C ILE A 154 5.56 -22.41 -1.19
N ASN A 155 5.29 -22.23 -2.49
CA ASN A 155 5.80 -23.13 -3.53
C ASN A 155 7.22 -22.81 -3.98
N ARG A 156 7.72 -21.61 -3.71
CA ARG A 156 9.05 -21.14 -4.13
C ARG A 156 9.95 -20.74 -2.98
N SER A 157 9.46 -20.83 -1.73
CA SER A 157 10.18 -20.44 -0.52
C SER A 157 10.72 -19.01 -0.61
N LEU A 158 9.89 -18.09 -1.11
CA LEU A 158 10.25 -16.69 -1.22
C LEU A 158 9.99 -15.96 0.09
N ASP A 159 10.82 -14.97 0.36
CA ASP A 159 10.66 -14.07 1.50
C ASP A 159 9.60 -12.99 1.17
N ILE A 160 8.34 -13.38 1.27
CA ILE A 160 7.19 -12.50 1.05
C ILE A 160 6.41 -12.38 2.35
N ILE A 161 6.15 -11.14 2.74
CA ILE A 161 5.34 -10.79 3.91
C ILE A 161 4.15 -9.99 3.43
N THR A 162 2.94 -10.47 3.73
CA THR A 162 1.69 -9.75 3.48
C THR A 162 1.23 -9.11 4.78
N LEU A 163 1.01 -7.80 4.77
CA LEU A 163 0.51 -7.04 5.90
C LEU A 163 -0.88 -6.47 5.57
N ARG A 164 -1.91 -6.95 6.25
CA ARG A 164 -3.27 -6.42 6.15
C ARG A 164 -3.40 -5.25 7.11
N LEU A 165 -3.51 -4.06 6.57
CA LEU A 165 -3.62 -2.84 7.35
C LEU A 165 -5.10 -2.47 7.53
N ASP A 166 -5.44 -2.07 8.74
CA ASP A 166 -6.72 -1.44 9.06
C ASP A 166 -6.83 -0.05 8.45
N HIS A 167 -7.97 0.59 8.62
CA HIS A 167 -8.20 1.95 8.14
C HIS A 167 -7.19 2.92 8.76
N LEU A 168 -6.30 3.43 7.91
CA LEU A 168 -5.29 4.39 8.36
C LEU A 168 -5.91 5.74 8.66
N TYR A 169 -5.46 6.34 9.76
CA TYR A 169 -5.74 7.74 10.04
C TYR A 169 -4.46 8.49 10.38
N ASN A 170 -4.45 9.77 10.03
CA ASN A 170 -3.37 10.69 10.35
C ASN A 170 -3.93 12.06 10.75
N ILE A 171 -3.05 12.94 11.22
CA ILE A 171 -3.38 14.34 11.46
C ILE A 171 -2.97 15.12 10.20
N PRO A 172 -3.92 15.57 9.37
CA PRO A 172 -3.59 16.31 8.16
C PRO A 172 -2.97 17.66 8.51
N LYS A 173 -1.99 18.08 7.71
CA LYS A 173 -1.36 19.41 7.89
C LYS A 173 -2.23 20.54 7.35
N GLU A 174 -2.98 20.27 6.30
CA GLU A 174 -3.88 21.22 5.66
C GLU A 174 -5.24 20.55 5.39
N ARG A 175 -6.30 21.37 5.31
CA ARG A 175 -7.68 20.86 5.05
C ARG A 175 -7.79 20.06 3.76
N LYS A 176 -7.04 20.42 2.73
CA LYS A 176 -7.00 19.70 1.46
C LYS A 176 -6.38 18.30 1.55
N ASP A 177 -5.61 18.04 2.62
CA ASP A 177 -4.93 16.76 2.85
C ASP A 177 -5.77 15.80 3.70
N VAL A 178 -7.03 16.17 3.98
CA VAL A 178 -7.98 15.32 4.71
C VAL A 178 -8.44 14.20 3.79
N ASN A 179 -7.99 13.01 4.08
CA ASN A 179 -8.25 11.81 3.30
C ASN A 179 -8.62 10.59 4.17
N ASN A 180 -8.90 10.83 5.43
CA ASN A 180 -9.32 9.77 6.34
C ASN A 180 -10.57 10.17 7.11
N ILE A 181 -11.37 9.16 7.45
CA ILE A 181 -12.68 9.35 8.06
C ILE A 181 -12.60 10.08 9.40
N CYS A 182 -11.57 9.84 10.22
CA CYS A 182 -11.41 10.49 11.52
C CYS A 182 -11.17 11.99 11.37
N ALA A 183 -10.28 12.38 10.47
CA ALA A 183 -9.99 13.79 10.22
C ALA A 183 -11.20 14.51 9.60
N ASP A 184 -11.93 13.85 8.70
CA ASP A 184 -13.15 14.40 8.10
C ASP A 184 -14.24 14.61 9.16
N MET A 185 -14.47 13.62 10.04
CA MET A 185 -15.42 13.74 11.14
C MET A 185 -15.04 14.89 12.09
N CYS A 186 -13.77 15.01 12.47
CA CYS A 186 -13.29 16.10 13.31
C CYS A 186 -13.53 17.47 12.68
N LEU A 187 -13.20 17.62 11.39
CA LEU A 187 -13.41 18.87 10.65
C LEU A 187 -14.89 19.24 10.54
N ASN A 188 -15.75 18.28 10.21
CA ASN A 188 -17.17 18.51 10.11
C ASN A 188 -17.74 18.93 11.49
N CYS A 189 -17.30 18.29 12.56
CA CYS A 189 -17.69 18.69 13.91
C CYS A 189 -17.25 20.12 14.25
N MET A 190 -16.02 20.49 13.91
CA MET A 190 -15.47 21.82 14.18
C MET A 190 -16.11 22.92 13.31
N CYS A 191 -16.43 22.64 12.06
CA CYS A 191 -16.97 23.61 11.13
C CYS A 191 -18.51 23.71 11.22
N ASP A 192 -19.19 22.59 11.32
CA ASP A 192 -20.64 22.49 11.20
C ASP A 192 -21.34 22.21 12.53
N GLY A 193 -20.57 21.93 13.58
CA GLY A 193 -21.05 21.61 14.92
C GLY A 193 -21.73 20.25 15.04
N HIS A 194 -21.71 19.42 14.01
CA HIS A 194 -22.31 18.08 14.03
C HIS A 194 -21.58 17.11 13.11
N ILE A 195 -21.69 15.81 13.42
CA ILE A 195 -21.16 14.71 12.60
C ILE A 195 -22.35 13.99 11.98
N LYS A 196 -22.28 13.77 10.65
CA LYS A 196 -23.23 12.93 9.94
C LYS A 196 -22.60 11.55 9.73
N ALA A 197 -22.99 10.57 10.55
CA ALA A 197 -22.66 9.18 10.27
C ALA A 197 -23.60 8.66 9.17
N LYS A 198 -23.02 8.09 8.11
CA LYS A 198 -23.80 7.53 6.99
C LYS A 198 -24.24 6.07 7.23
N THR A 199 -23.56 5.38 8.13
CA THR A 199 -23.74 3.93 8.37
C THR A 199 -23.34 3.55 9.80
N ASP A 200 -23.89 2.44 10.29
CA ASP A 200 -23.52 1.81 11.56
C ASP A 200 -22.37 0.79 11.38
N HIS A 201 -21.39 1.12 10.58
CA HIS A 201 -20.24 0.25 10.38
C HIS A 201 -19.23 0.42 11.52
N THR A 202 -18.81 -0.72 12.05
CA THR A 202 -17.65 -0.80 12.95
C THR A 202 -16.42 -1.08 12.10
N PHE A 203 -15.35 -0.34 12.31
CA PHE A 203 -14.06 -0.55 11.65
C PHE A 203 -12.94 -0.30 12.64
N SER A 204 -11.83 -0.97 12.41
CA SER A 204 -10.60 -0.77 13.15
C SER A 204 -9.83 0.42 12.60
N LEU A 205 -9.14 1.14 13.46
CA LEU A 205 -8.35 2.31 13.10
C LEU A 205 -6.90 2.10 13.46
N LEU A 206 -6.01 2.36 12.52
CA LEU A 206 -4.57 2.31 12.72
C LEU A 206 -3.94 3.68 12.48
N TYR A 207 -3.21 4.20 13.48
CA TYR A 207 -2.49 5.45 13.32
C TYR A 207 -1.34 5.28 12.32
N GLU A 208 -1.24 6.20 11.34
CA GLU A 208 -0.28 6.08 10.24
C GLU A 208 1.16 5.95 10.72
N ASN A 209 1.58 6.68 11.76
CA ASN A 209 2.93 6.56 12.26
C ASN A 209 3.21 5.21 12.92
N ASP A 210 2.20 4.60 13.55
CA ASP A 210 2.32 3.25 14.12
C ASP A 210 2.43 2.22 12.98
N ALA A 211 1.62 2.37 11.93
CA ALA A 211 1.75 1.55 10.73
C ALA A 211 3.16 1.61 10.14
N VAL A 212 3.74 2.81 10.02
CA VAL A 212 5.11 3.01 9.55
C VAL A 212 6.13 2.27 10.41
N GLU A 213 6.00 2.37 11.73
CA GLU A 213 6.91 1.67 12.65
C GLU A 213 6.76 0.14 12.55
N TYR A 214 5.53 -0.38 12.43
CA TYR A 214 5.29 -1.82 12.23
C TYR A 214 5.87 -2.30 10.90
N ILE A 215 5.59 -1.64 9.80
CA ILE A 215 6.15 -2.00 8.49
C ILE A 215 7.69 -2.00 8.56
N TYR A 216 8.27 -1.00 9.22
CA TYR A 216 9.72 -0.91 9.37
C TYR A 216 10.34 -2.07 10.16
N GLN A 217 9.63 -2.66 11.13
CA GLN A 217 10.14 -3.86 11.81
C GLN A 217 10.38 -5.01 10.80
N PHE A 218 9.45 -5.21 9.87
CA PHE A 218 9.59 -6.24 8.82
C PHE A 218 10.68 -5.92 7.79
N VAL A 219 11.04 -4.66 7.63
CA VAL A 219 12.22 -4.28 6.81
C VAL A 219 13.52 -4.73 7.49
N LYS A 220 13.59 -4.69 8.82
CA LYS A 220 14.80 -5.01 9.59
C LYS A 220 15.02 -6.50 9.85
N THR A 221 13.93 -7.25 9.99
CA THR A 221 14.01 -8.69 10.30
C THR A 221 14.53 -9.44 9.08
N SER A 222 15.67 -10.05 9.21
CA SER A 222 16.25 -10.97 8.21
C SER A 222 15.78 -12.38 8.46
#